data_a36a2b7c568b26169bf9a9c630f02c0f
#
_entry.id   a36a2b7c568b26169bf9a9c630f02c0f
#
_cell.length_a   1.000
_cell.length_b   1.000
_cell.length_c   1.000
_cell.angle_alpha   90.00
_cell.angle_beta   90.00
_cell.angle_gamma   90.00
#
_symmetry.space_group_name_H-M   'P 1'
#
loop_
_entity.id
_entity.type
_entity.pdbx_description
1 polymer ?
#
loop_
_entity_poly.entity_id
_entity_poly.type
_entity_poly.pdbx_seq_one_letter_code
_entity_poly.pdbx_strand_id
1 'polypeptide(L)'
;MQATLEPASEANFTARDKKLLANPPYAQATIPQAYQRHIVDYHRSEAPGSIVIDTDARYLYYVLPDKKAVRYGVTVGEDALLFYGIAKVGRKEEWPAWVPTADIKKRLGNIPNFVEGGPANPLGARGIYLYQGSKDTLFRIHGTNQPEYIGQAISSGCIRLTNEDVIDLYNRVKVGAIVVVLAPKQGDSPWNPRVATVAPSQ
;
A
#
# COMPACT_ATOMS: atom_id res chain seq x y z
N MET A 1 19.73 -3.23 13.74
CA MET A 1 19.52 -3.54 12.29
C MET A 1 19.34 -2.23 11.56
N GLN A 2 20.13 -2.00 10.55
CA GLN A 2 20.15 -0.70 9.86
C GLN A 2 19.22 -0.79 8.64
N ALA A 3 18.04 -0.15 8.74
CA ALA A 3 17.18 0.05 7.58
C ALA A 3 17.86 1.05 6.64
N THR A 4 18.00 0.70 5.36
CA THR A 4 18.60 1.58 4.37
C THR A 4 17.48 2.33 3.65
N LEU A 5 17.52 3.67 3.74
CA LEU A 5 16.61 4.53 2.99
C LEU A 5 16.78 4.28 1.49
N GLU A 6 15.69 4.00 0.82
CA GLU A 6 15.63 3.89 -0.64
C GLU A 6 14.75 5.04 -1.16
N PRO A 7 15.33 6.18 -1.50
CA PRO A 7 14.54 7.34 -1.89
C PRO A 7 13.74 7.04 -3.16
N ALA A 8 12.58 7.66 -3.28
CA ALA A 8 11.77 7.59 -4.48
C ALA A 8 12.61 8.03 -5.69
N SER A 9 12.66 7.18 -6.71
CA SER A 9 13.40 7.43 -7.92
C SER A 9 12.44 7.53 -9.11
N GLU A 10 12.56 8.58 -9.89
CA GLU A 10 11.82 8.73 -11.15
C GLU A 10 12.36 7.83 -12.28
N ALA A 11 13.41 7.05 -12.03
CA ALA A 11 14.00 6.16 -13.04
C ALA A 11 12.98 5.17 -13.62
N ASN A 12 11.99 4.78 -12.80
CA ASN A 12 10.92 3.86 -13.20
C ASN A 12 9.63 4.55 -13.65
N PHE A 13 9.63 5.89 -13.75
CA PHE A 13 8.46 6.65 -14.19
C PHE A 13 8.35 6.64 -15.69
N THR A 14 7.14 6.37 -16.20
CA THR A 14 6.83 6.59 -17.62
C THR A 14 6.81 8.10 -17.93
N ALA A 15 6.84 8.46 -19.21
CA ALA A 15 6.67 9.86 -19.62
C ALA A 15 5.31 10.43 -19.12
N ARG A 16 4.26 9.60 -19.06
CA ARG A 16 2.96 9.97 -18.53
C ARG A 16 3.04 10.24 -17.03
N ASP A 17 3.73 9.39 -16.27
CA ASP A 17 3.92 9.59 -14.83
C ASP A 17 4.61 10.92 -14.53
N LYS A 18 5.73 11.18 -15.20
CA LYS A 18 6.48 12.44 -15.05
C LYS A 18 5.61 13.66 -15.34
N LYS A 19 4.84 13.62 -16.44
CA LYS A 19 3.93 14.70 -16.80
C LYS A 19 2.84 14.94 -15.76
N LEU A 20 2.19 13.86 -15.26
CA LEU A 20 1.05 13.96 -14.35
C LEU A 20 1.48 14.30 -12.91
N LEU A 21 2.68 13.88 -12.50
CA LEU A 21 3.19 14.11 -11.13
C LEU A 21 4.07 15.36 -11.02
N ALA A 22 4.38 16.05 -12.11
CA ALA A 22 5.16 17.29 -12.06
C ALA A 22 4.49 18.41 -11.25
N ASN A 23 3.16 18.55 -11.39
CA ASN A 23 2.37 19.55 -10.66
C ASN A 23 0.99 18.93 -10.32
N PRO A 24 0.94 18.02 -9.34
CA PRO A 24 -0.32 17.37 -9.00
C PRO A 24 -1.29 18.35 -8.32
N PRO A 25 -2.62 18.18 -8.50
CA PRO A 25 -3.62 19.07 -7.94
C PRO A 25 -3.92 18.81 -6.45
N TYR A 26 -2.99 18.22 -5.72
CA TYR A 26 -3.09 17.97 -4.29
C TYR A 26 -1.86 18.52 -3.56
N ALA A 27 -2.01 18.76 -2.25
CA ALA A 27 -0.92 19.26 -1.44
C ALA A 27 0.22 18.25 -1.35
N GLN A 28 1.45 18.71 -1.58
CA GLN A 28 2.64 17.91 -1.29
C GLN A 28 2.73 17.68 0.22
N ALA A 29 3.03 16.46 0.63
CA ALA A 29 3.18 16.11 2.02
C ALA A 29 4.60 15.62 2.30
N THR A 30 5.15 16.03 3.44
CA THR A 30 6.38 15.45 3.95
C THR A 30 6.04 14.14 4.65
N ILE A 31 6.41 13.02 4.05
CA ILE A 31 6.20 11.69 4.64
C ILE A 31 7.16 11.53 5.84
N PRO A 32 6.65 11.20 7.04
CA PRO A 32 7.52 10.93 8.18
C PRO A 32 8.58 9.87 7.85
N GLN A 33 9.81 10.07 8.31
CA GLN A 33 10.95 9.19 7.98
C GLN A 33 10.64 7.70 8.22
N ALA A 34 9.91 7.38 9.28
CA ALA A 34 9.50 6.00 9.58
C ALA A 34 8.67 5.36 8.47
N TYR A 35 7.89 6.15 7.73
CA TYR A 35 7.00 5.69 6.66
C TYR A 35 7.56 5.92 5.25
N GLN A 36 8.77 6.45 5.12
CA GLN A 36 9.47 6.49 3.84
C GLN A 36 9.90 5.08 3.44
N ARG A 37 10.12 4.87 2.15
CA ARG A 37 10.54 3.58 1.61
C ARG A 37 11.96 3.21 2.08
N HIS A 38 12.11 1.98 2.61
CA HIS A 38 13.38 1.45 3.08
C HIS A 38 13.57 0.00 2.63
N ILE A 39 14.82 -0.40 2.42
CA ILE A 39 15.21 -1.82 2.39
C ILE A 39 15.48 -2.22 3.84
N VAL A 40 14.81 -3.29 4.28
CA VAL A 40 14.88 -3.79 5.65
C VAL A 40 15.20 -5.28 5.69
N ASP A 41 15.70 -5.75 6.83
CA ASP A 41 15.77 -7.19 7.07
C ASP A 41 14.37 -7.77 7.21
N TYR A 42 14.16 -8.95 6.62
CA TYR A 42 12.88 -9.62 6.61
C TYR A 42 12.98 -11.00 7.26
N HIS A 43 12.29 -11.20 8.38
CA HIS A 43 12.44 -12.39 9.23
C HIS A 43 11.32 -13.40 9.08
N ARG A 44 10.28 -13.08 8.31
CA ARG A 44 9.17 -13.99 8.03
C ARG A 44 9.53 -14.95 6.89
N SER A 45 8.65 -15.92 6.61
CA SER A 45 8.89 -17.03 5.69
C SER A 45 8.27 -16.88 4.30
N GLU A 46 7.59 -15.77 4.04
CA GLU A 46 6.99 -15.57 2.72
C GLU A 46 8.08 -15.50 1.63
N ALA A 47 7.77 -16.11 0.48
CA ALA A 47 8.73 -16.22 -0.62
C ALA A 47 9.02 -14.87 -1.28
N PRO A 48 10.23 -14.67 -1.85
CA PRO A 48 10.54 -13.49 -2.67
C PRO A 48 9.48 -13.26 -3.76
N GLY A 49 9.10 -11.98 -3.97
CA GLY A 49 8.04 -11.58 -4.87
C GLY A 49 6.65 -11.52 -4.23
N SER A 50 6.49 -12.00 -3.00
CA SER A 50 5.25 -11.83 -2.24
C SER A 50 5.12 -10.42 -1.67
N ILE A 51 3.87 -10.03 -1.41
CA ILE A 51 3.53 -8.82 -0.65
C ILE A 51 3.01 -9.26 0.72
N VAL A 52 3.45 -8.59 1.77
CA VAL A 52 2.92 -8.76 3.13
C VAL A 52 2.49 -7.40 3.67
N ILE A 53 1.26 -7.30 4.17
CA ILE A 53 0.70 -6.06 4.68
C ILE A 53 0.48 -6.21 6.18
N ASP A 54 1.18 -5.41 6.96
CA ASP A 54 1.01 -5.26 8.40
C ASP A 54 0.14 -4.02 8.64
N THR A 55 -1.14 -4.26 8.91
CA THR A 55 -2.11 -3.18 9.08
C THR A 55 -1.94 -2.46 10.40
N ASP A 56 -1.46 -3.13 11.45
CA ASP A 56 -1.20 -2.51 12.76
C ASP A 56 -0.04 -1.52 12.67
N ALA A 57 1.03 -1.91 11.97
CA ALA A 57 2.23 -1.08 11.80
C ALA A 57 2.09 -0.06 10.66
N ARG A 58 1.11 -0.24 9.78
CA ARG A 58 0.89 0.56 8.57
C ARG A 58 2.05 0.48 7.60
N TYR A 59 2.52 -0.76 7.39
CA TYR A 59 3.58 -1.08 6.44
C TYR A 59 3.13 -2.14 5.42
N LEU A 60 3.66 -2.00 4.23
CA LEU A 60 3.63 -3.02 3.19
C LEU A 60 5.05 -3.44 2.89
N TYR A 61 5.29 -4.74 2.84
CA TYR A 61 6.58 -5.34 2.52
C TYR A 61 6.48 -6.05 1.17
N TYR A 62 7.38 -5.70 0.23
CA TYR A 62 7.63 -6.50 -0.94
C TYR A 62 8.87 -7.36 -0.67
N VAL A 63 8.68 -8.67 -0.59
CA VAL A 63 9.73 -9.61 -0.16
C VAL A 63 10.78 -9.76 -1.26
N LEU A 64 12.04 -9.57 -0.89
CA LEU A 64 13.21 -9.74 -1.73
C LEU A 64 13.94 -11.04 -1.38
N PRO A 65 14.90 -11.50 -2.23
CA PRO A 65 15.87 -12.53 -1.85
C PRO A 65 16.69 -12.12 -0.60
N ASP A 66 17.47 -13.06 -0.07
CA ASP A 66 18.46 -12.84 1.00
C ASP A 66 17.87 -12.25 2.29
N LYS A 67 16.66 -12.65 2.63
CA LYS A 67 15.94 -12.18 3.83
C LYS A 67 15.86 -10.64 3.91
N LYS A 68 15.57 -10.00 2.81
CA LYS A 68 15.31 -8.57 2.70
C LYS A 68 13.89 -8.31 2.24
N ALA A 69 13.42 -7.11 2.44
CA ALA A 69 12.19 -6.59 1.85
C ALA A 69 12.30 -5.10 1.56
N VAL A 70 11.60 -4.63 0.56
CA VAL A 70 11.28 -3.21 0.44
C VAL A 70 10.07 -2.94 1.31
N ARG A 71 10.21 -2.04 2.27
CA ARG A 71 9.15 -1.61 3.18
C ARG A 71 8.62 -0.26 2.75
N TYR A 72 7.33 -0.18 2.55
CA TYR A 72 6.59 1.04 2.22
C TYR A 72 5.68 1.44 3.39
N GLY A 73 5.60 2.72 3.70
CA GLY A 73 4.55 3.26 4.55
C GLY A 73 3.21 3.30 3.83
N VAL A 74 2.14 2.95 4.51
CA VAL A 74 0.81 2.89 3.91
C VAL A 74 -0.25 3.56 4.78
N THR A 75 -1.33 4.02 4.12
CA THR A 75 -2.60 4.26 4.79
C THR A 75 -3.40 2.97 4.72
N VAL A 76 -3.99 2.56 5.84
CA VAL A 76 -4.83 1.36 5.92
C VAL A 76 -6.29 1.74 6.18
N GLY A 77 -7.21 0.77 6.01
CA GLY A 77 -8.60 0.92 6.40
C GLY A 77 -8.79 0.95 7.91
N GLU A 78 -9.93 1.44 8.36
CA GLU A 78 -10.40 1.22 9.72
C GLU A 78 -10.62 -0.28 9.93
N ASP A 79 -10.40 -0.79 11.15
CA ASP A 79 -10.38 -2.22 11.47
C ASP A 79 -11.59 -3.01 10.97
N ALA A 80 -12.77 -2.43 11.05
CA ALA A 80 -14.02 -3.06 10.59
C ALA A 80 -14.13 -3.23 9.06
N LEU A 81 -13.22 -2.62 8.29
CA LEU A 81 -13.25 -2.56 6.83
C LEU A 81 -12.08 -3.31 6.18
N LEU A 82 -11.21 -3.91 6.99
CA LEU A 82 -10.03 -4.59 6.50
C LEU A 82 -10.34 -6.02 6.05
N PHE A 83 -9.68 -6.41 4.98
CA PHE A 83 -9.56 -7.81 4.58
C PHE A 83 -8.32 -8.40 5.25
N TYR A 84 -8.45 -9.60 5.80
CA TYR A 84 -7.34 -10.36 6.35
C TYR A 84 -7.24 -11.72 5.66
N GLY A 85 -6.02 -12.21 5.49
CA GLY A 85 -5.77 -13.51 4.90
C GLY A 85 -4.92 -13.45 3.64
N ILE A 86 -5.07 -14.46 2.79
CA ILE A 86 -4.25 -14.64 1.60
C ILE A 86 -5.08 -14.32 0.36
N ALA A 87 -4.51 -13.50 -0.49
CA ALA A 87 -5.02 -13.17 -1.81
C ALA A 87 -3.89 -13.29 -2.86
N LYS A 88 -4.22 -13.05 -4.12
CA LYS A 88 -3.25 -12.94 -5.23
C LYS A 88 -3.49 -11.64 -5.97
N VAL A 89 -2.41 -11.10 -6.54
CA VAL A 89 -2.54 -10.04 -7.54
C VAL A 89 -3.21 -10.62 -8.78
N GLY A 90 -4.46 -10.26 -9.03
CA GLY A 90 -5.21 -10.75 -10.19
C GLY A 90 -5.07 -9.84 -11.40
N ARG A 91 -4.99 -8.52 -11.16
CA ARG A 91 -4.90 -7.50 -12.22
C ARG A 91 -4.11 -6.29 -11.73
N LYS A 92 -3.50 -5.59 -12.68
CA LYS A 92 -2.76 -4.34 -12.44
C LYS A 92 -3.20 -3.30 -13.47
N GLU A 93 -3.26 -2.04 -13.08
CA GLU A 93 -3.71 -0.96 -13.96
C GLU A 93 -2.94 0.34 -13.69
N GLU A 94 -2.56 1.05 -14.76
CA GLU A 94 -1.94 2.36 -14.69
C GLU A 94 -3.01 3.44 -14.76
N TRP A 95 -2.92 4.41 -13.87
CA TRP A 95 -3.85 5.53 -13.79
C TRP A 95 -5.31 5.10 -13.92
N PRO A 96 -5.77 4.18 -13.03
CA PRO A 96 -7.11 3.61 -13.13
C PRO A 96 -8.18 4.68 -12.96
N ALA A 97 -9.28 4.54 -13.68
CA ALA A 97 -10.50 5.30 -13.38
C ALA A 97 -11.13 4.80 -12.08
N TRP A 98 -11.76 5.69 -11.34
CA TRP A 98 -12.44 5.34 -10.11
C TRP A 98 -13.95 5.35 -10.28
N VAL A 99 -14.57 4.23 -9.97
CA VAL A 99 -16.01 4.06 -9.86
C VAL A 99 -16.30 3.65 -8.42
N PRO A 100 -16.86 4.54 -7.59
CA PRO A 100 -17.16 4.21 -6.20
C PRO A 100 -18.21 3.11 -6.11
N THR A 101 -17.97 2.14 -5.21
CA THR A 101 -18.96 1.09 -4.92
C THR A 101 -20.19 1.67 -4.25
N ALA A 102 -21.30 0.91 -4.24
CA ALA A 102 -22.54 1.31 -3.56
C ALA A 102 -22.29 1.64 -2.07
N ASP A 103 -21.44 0.84 -1.40
CA ASP A 103 -21.08 1.06 0.01
C ASP A 103 -20.27 2.33 0.23
N ILE A 104 -19.34 2.65 -0.68
CA ILE A 104 -18.58 3.91 -0.62
C ILE A 104 -19.53 5.09 -0.81
N LYS A 105 -20.45 5.02 -1.78
CA LYS A 105 -21.46 6.08 -2.00
C LYS A 105 -22.36 6.26 -0.77
N LYS A 106 -22.78 5.17 -0.14
CA LYS A 106 -23.60 5.22 1.07
C LYS A 106 -22.88 5.90 2.25
N ARG A 107 -21.56 5.66 2.38
CA ARG A 107 -20.76 6.23 3.49
C ARG A 107 -20.36 7.68 3.26
N LEU A 108 -19.93 8.00 2.03
CA LEU A 108 -19.37 9.31 1.71
C LEU A 108 -20.40 10.32 1.18
N GLY A 109 -21.61 9.86 0.88
CA GLY A 109 -22.70 10.72 0.43
C GLY A 109 -22.51 11.25 -0.99
N ASN A 110 -22.52 12.57 -1.15
CA ASN A 110 -22.47 13.22 -2.46
C ASN A 110 -21.07 13.20 -3.08
N ILE A 111 -20.70 12.08 -3.71
CA ILE A 111 -19.44 11.89 -4.43
C ILE A 111 -19.71 11.62 -5.92
N PRO A 112 -18.75 11.91 -6.82
CA PRO A 112 -18.89 11.62 -8.24
C PRO A 112 -19.16 10.13 -8.50
N ASN A 113 -19.96 9.82 -9.51
CA ASN A 113 -20.18 8.45 -9.95
C ASN A 113 -18.99 7.86 -10.70
N PHE A 114 -18.13 8.71 -11.21
CA PHE A 114 -16.95 8.36 -12.01
C PHE A 114 -15.90 9.46 -11.89
N VAL A 115 -14.65 9.06 -11.74
CA VAL A 115 -13.48 9.95 -11.82
C VAL A 115 -12.48 9.34 -12.80
N GLU A 116 -12.09 10.09 -13.81
CA GLU A 116 -11.07 9.66 -14.77
C GLU A 116 -9.72 9.39 -14.09
N GLY A 117 -8.90 8.53 -14.72
CA GLY A 117 -7.55 8.25 -14.26
C GLY A 117 -6.64 9.48 -14.36
N GLY A 118 -6.07 9.87 -13.24
CA GLY A 118 -5.19 11.04 -13.15
C GLY A 118 -4.83 11.39 -11.72
N PRO A 119 -4.02 12.45 -11.50
CA PRO A 119 -3.52 12.79 -10.16
C PRO A 119 -4.60 13.29 -9.19
N ALA A 120 -5.75 13.76 -9.68
CA ALA A 120 -6.90 14.12 -8.85
C ALA A 120 -7.73 12.90 -8.40
N ASN A 121 -7.50 11.74 -9.02
CA ASN A 121 -8.24 10.50 -8.73
C ASN A 121 -7.76 9.89 -7.41
N PRO A 122 -8.67 9.47 -6.51
CA PRO A 122 -8.29 8.88 -5.23
C PRO A 122 -7.51 7.55 -5.35
N LEU A 123 -7.57 6.85 -6.50
CA LEU A 123 -6.76 5.65 -6.75
C LEU A 123 -5.31 5.97 -7.15
N GLY A 124 -5.00 7.22 -7.48
CA GLY A 124 -3.66 7.64 -7.84
C GLY A 124 -3.09 6.97 -9.08
N ALA A 125 -1.76 6.82 -9.10
CA ALA A 125 -1.00 6.44 -10.29
C ALA A 125 -1.16 4.97 -10.70
N ARG A 126 -1.45 4.07 -9.77
CA ARG A 126 -1.53 2.60 -10.01
C ARG A 126 -2.61 1.97 -9.15
N GLY A 127 -3.25 0.93 -9.70
CA GLY A 127 -4.13 0.02 -8.99
C GLY A 127 -3.63 -1.42 -9.11
N ILE A 128 -3.52 -2.11 -7.99
CA ILE A 128 -3.20 -3.53 -7.87
C ILE A 128 -4.40 -4.22 -7.23
N TYR A 129 -5.07 -5.08 -7.97
CA TYR A 129 -6.36 -5.65 -7.62
C TYR A 129 -6.18 -7.06 -7.04
N LEU A 130 -6.75 -7.30 -5.86
CA LEU A 130 -6.56 -8.53 -5.10
C LEU A 130 -7.72 -9.50 -5.30
N TYR A 131 -7.37 -10.75 -5.57
CA TYR A 131 -8.32 -11.84 -5.83
C TYR A 131 -8.11 -13.01 -4.88
N GLN A 132 -9.21 -13.68 -4.51
CA GLN A 132 -9.20 -15.01 -3.88
C GLN A 132 -9.79 -16.01 -4.88
N GLY A 133 -8.96 -16.90 -5.40
CA GLY A 133 -9.34 -17.74 -6.55
C GLY A 133 -9.69 -16.86 -7.74
N SER A 134 -10.88 -17.01 -8.29
CA SER A 134 -11.45 -16.19 -9.37
C SER A 134 -12.25 -14.98 -8.87
N LYS A 135 -12.46 -14.86 -7.55
CA LYS A 135 -13.30 -13.81 -6.96
C LYS A 135 -12.47 -12.55 -6.71
N ASP A 136 -12.91 -11.42 -7.26
CA ASP A 136 -12.42 -10.10 -6.90
C ASP A 136 -12.83 -9.79 -5.45
N THR A 137 -11.84 -9.54 -4.58
CA THR A 137 -12.08 -9.23 -3.16
C THR A 137 -12.61 -7.83 -2.94
N LEU A 138 -12.59 -6.99 -3.96
CA LEU A 138 -12.82 -5.54 -3.91
C LEU A 138 -11.76 -4.77 -3.11
N PHE A 139 -10.76 -5.44 -2.54
CA PHE A 139 -9.60 -4.80 -1.94
C PHE A 139 -8.55 -4.49 -2.99
N ARG A 140 -7.90 -3.34 -2.80
CA ARG A 140 -6.92 -2.80 -3.72
C ARG A 140 -5.71 -2.29 -2.95
N ILE A 141 -4.56 -2.39 -3.59
CA ILE A 141 -3.37 -1.62 -3.24
C ILE A 141 -3.25 -0.56 -4.32
N HIS A 142 -3.22 0.71 -3.95
CA HIS A 142 -3.25 1.79 -4.95
C HIS A 142 -2.51 3.04 -4.48
N GLY A 143 -2.30 3.99 -5.39
CA GLY A 143 -1.77 5.31 -5.07
C GLY A 143 -2.76 6.19 -4.31
N THR A 144 -2.43 7.46 -4.15
CA THR A 144 -3.32 8.40 -3.45
C THR A 144 -3.14 9.83 -3.97
N ASN A 145 -4.21 10.61 -3.89
CA ASN A 145 -4.18 12.07 -4.02
C ASN A 145 -4.17 12.77 -2.63
N GLN A 146 -3.96 12.01 -1.56
CA GLN A 146 -3.93 12.48 -0.17
C GLN A 146 -2.72 11.87 0.56
N PRO A 147 -1.47 12.22 0.15
CA PRO A 147 -0.26 11.63 0.72
C PRO A 147 -0.03 11.96 2.21
N GLU A 148 -0.67 13.01 2.73
CA GLU A 148 -0.61 13.41 4.14
C GLU A 148 -1.13 12.35 5.12
N TYR A 149 -1.89 11.38 4.62
CA TYR A 149 -2.45 10.31 5.44
C TYR A 149 -1.62 9.02 5.48
N ILE A 150 -0.44 8.99 4.84
CA ILE A 150 0.47 7.84 4.96
C ILE A 150 0.86 7.64 6.43
N GLY A 151 0.74 6.41 6.90
CA GLY A 151 0.94 6.04 8.30
C GLY A 151 -0.32 6.11 9.17
N GLN A 152 -1.49 6.37 8.59
CA GLN A 152 -2.76 6.48 9.32
C GLN A 152 -3.75 5.36 8.95
N ALA A 153 -4.74 5.13 9.80
CA ALA A 153 -5.80 4.13 9.61
C ALA A 153 -7.15 4.85 9.39
N ILE A 154 -7.38 5.33 8.16
CA ILE A 154 -8.54 6.15 7.81
C ILE A 154 -9.20 5.78 6.48
N SER A 155 -8.69 4.76 5.78
CA SER A 155 -9.25 4.41 4.47
C SER A 155 -10.52 3.56 4.60
N SER A 156 -11.20 3.40 3.46
CA SER A 156 -12.39 2.55 3.34
C SER A 156 -12.06 1.05 3.18
N GLY A 157 -10.88 0.61 3.61
CA GLY A 157 -10.42 -0.77 3.54
C GLY A 157 -9.25 -1.00 2.58
N CYS A 158 -9.09 -0.18 1.54
CA CYS A 158 -7.97 -0.28 0.60
C CYS A 158 -6.65 0.21 1.24
N ILE A 159 -5.55 -0.33 0.73
CA ILE A 159 -4.18 0.02 1.13
C ILE A 159 -3.67 1.10 0.17
N ARG A 160 -3.32 2.27 0.72
CA ARG A 160 -2.86 3.42 -0.08
C ARG A 160 -1.38 3.66 0.14
N LEU A 161 -0.64 3.86 -0.94
CA LEU A 161 0.74 4.32 -0.97
C LEU A 161 0.82 5.72 -1.58
N THR A 162 1.95 6.40 -1.41
CA THR A 162 2.23 7.56 -2.27
C THR A 162 2.24 7.12 -3.74
N ASN A 163 2.05 8.06 -4.66
CA ASN A 163 2.08 7.74 -6.09
C ASN A 163 3.45 7.22 -6.53
N GLU A 164 4.52 7.75 -5.98
CA GLU A 164 5.90 7.33 -6.23
C GLU A 164 6.13 5.89 -5.77
N ASP A 165 5.66 5.55 -4.58
CA ASP A 165 5.83 4.22 -3.99
C ASP A 165 4.97 3.16 -4.67
N VAL A 166 3.74 3.50 -5.07
CA VAL A 166 2.91 2.53 -5.78
C VAL A 166 3.42 2.27 -7.20
N ILE A 167 4.05 3.25 -7.85
CA ILE A 167 4.72 3.04 -9.14
C ILE A 167 5.89 2.07 -8.97
N ASP A 168 6.72 2.26 -7.95
CA ASP A 168 7.82 1.36 -7.65
C ASP A 168 7.34 -0.07 -7.34
N LEU A 169 6.37 -0.24 -6.46
CA LEU A 169 5.76 -1.54 -6.13
C LEU A 169 5.14 -2.21 -7.37
N TYR A 170 4.42 -1.44 -8.17
CA TYR A 170 3.79 -1.91 -9.40
C TYR A 170 4.82 -2.48 -10.39
N ASN A 171 5.97 -1.84 -10.52
CA ASN A 171 7.04 -2.30 -11.41
C ASN A 171 7.72 -3.57 -10.91
N ARG A 172 7.75 -3.80 -9.58
CA ARG A 172 8.33 -5.01 -8.96
C ARG A 172 7.38 -6.19 -9.01
N VAL A 173 6.10 -5.99 -8.67
CA VAL A 173 5.15 -7.08 -8.45
C VAL A 173 4.57 -7.63 -9.75
N LYS A 174 4.43 -8.96 -9.80
CA LYS A 174 3.83 -9.68 -10.95
C LYS A 174 2.37 -10.04 -10.67
N VAL A 175 1.57 -10.14 -11.72
CA VAL A 175 0.25 -10.80 -11.64
C VAL A 175 0.47 -12.24 -11.18
N GLY A 176 -0.36 -12.73 -10.27
CA GLY A 176 -0.22 -14.03 -9.61
C GLY A 176 0.59 -13.99 -8.29
N ALA A 177 1.27 -12.88 -7.99
CA ALA A 177 2.02 -12.75 -6.73
C ALA A 177 1.08 -12.93 -5.52
N ILE A 178 1.59 -13.64 -4.51
CA ILE A 178 0.87 -13.85 -3.24
C ILE A 178 0.86 -12.54 -2.44
N VAL A 179 -0.28 -12.24 -1.86
CA VAL A 179 -0.48 -11.11 -0.96
C VAL A 179 -1.03 -11.65 0.35
N VAL A 180 -0.29 -11.44 1.43
CA VAL A 180 -0.70 -11.80 2.79
C VAL A 180 -1.09 -10.51 3.52
N VAL A 181 -2.33 -10.41 3.94
CA VAL A 181 -2.79 -9.31 4.80
C VAL A 181 -2.89 -9.87 6.21
N LEU A 182 -2.03 -9.39 7.10
CA LEU A 182 -1.94 -9.88 8.46
C LEU A 182 -3.16 -9.42 9.27
N ALA A 183 -3.74 -10.34 10.04
CA ALA A 183 -4.73 -9.97 11.03
C ALA A 183 -4.09 -9.14 12.16
N PRO A 184 -4.89 -8.37 12.93
CA PRO A 184 -4.39 -7.61 14.06
C PRO A 184 -3.50 -8.46 14.98
N LYS A 185 -2.40 -7.90 15.44
CA LYS A 185 -1.40 -8.53 16.33
C LYS A 185 -0.64 -9.71 15.72
N GLN A 186 -0.64 -9.86 14.40
CA GLN A 186 0.15 -10.89 13.70
C GLN A 186 1.46 -10.34 13.09
N GLY A 187 1.64 -9.04 13.02
CA GLY A 187 2.86 -8.42 12.51
C GLY A 187 4.01 -8.45 13.52
N ASP A 188 5.24 -8.28 13.00
CA ASP A 188 6.49 -8.23 13.79
C ASP A 188 6.88 -6.79 14.19
N SER A 189 5.99 -5.83 13.95
CA SER A 189 6.23 -4.43 14.25
C SER A 189 6.34 -4.20 15.76
N PRO A 190 7.23 -3.29 16.22
CA PRO A 190 7.25 -2.84 17.62
C PRO A 190 5.93 -2.17 18.05
N TRP A 191 5.07 -1.77 17.13
CA TRP A 191 3.69 -1.32 17.39
C TRP A 191 2.71 -2.48 17.60
N ASN A 192 3.12 -3.73 17.34
CA ASN A 192 2.33 -4.90 17.67
C ASN A 192 2.42 -5.15 19.18
N PRO A 193 1.31 -5.07 19.94
CA PRO A 193 1.34 -5.23 21.41
C PRO A 193 1.82 -6.62 21.86
N ARG A 194 1.93 -7.62 20.97
CA ARG A 194 2.58 -8.91 21.28
C ARG A 194 4.10 -8.81 21.31
N VAL A 195 4.69 -7.88 20.58
CA VAL A 195 6.15 -7.65 20.58
C VAL A 195 6.56 -6.67 21.68
N ALA A 196 5.69 -5.74 22.02
CA ALA A 196 5.93 -4.78 23.10
C ALA A 196 6.00 -5.41 24.52
N THR A 197 5.53 -6.64 24.69
CA THR A 197 5.57 -7.35 25.98
C THR A 197 6.87 -8.13 26.23
N VAL A 198 7.80 -8.12 25.28
CA VAL A 198 9.14 -8.71 25.45
C VAL A 198 10.19 -7.58 25.58
N ALA A 199 9.94 -6.66 26.52
CA ALA A 199 11.04 -5.84 27.02
C ALA A 199 11.94 -6.75 27.88
N PRO A 200 13.27 -6.79 27.69
CA PRO A 200 14.13 -7.54 28.58
C PRO A 200 13.98 -6.96 29.99
N SER A 201 13.57 -7.79 30.92
CA SER A 201 13.71 -7.51 32.33
C SER A 201 15.17 -7.22 32.62
N GLN A 202 15.43 -6.05 33.17
CA GLN A 202 16.73 -5.67 33.72
C GLN A 202 17.12 -6.59 34.87
#